data_fd36422731c7856cb98e8c7d96550dab
#
_entry.id   fd36422731c7856cb98e8c7d96550dab
#
_cell.length_a   1.000
_cell.length_b   1.000
_cell.length_c   1.000
_cell.angle_alpha   90.00
_cell.angle_beta   90.00
_cell.angle_gamma   90.00
#
_symmetry.space_group_name_H-M   'P 1'
#
loop_
_entity.id
_entity.type
_entity.pdbx_description
1 polymer ?
#
loop_
_entity_poly.entity_id
_entity_poly.type
_entity_poly.pdbx_seq_one_letter_code
_entity_poly.pdbx_strand_id
1 'polypeptide(L)'
;MQFNTRTPVYLQVVDYFKKKMALGELRAGDEMPSRRELANDLKINPNTVQKAFKEMEDQQLITTERNRPSRVTTDGTVLAQIRSEIVDDAVAVFVEAIQELDVSVDELVDKIKRQYKEGMYDDRSVGS
;
A
#
# COMPACT_ATOMS: atom_id res chain seq x y z
N MET A 1 -9.18 -8.72 -5.43
CA MET A 1 -8.25 -8.84 -4.27
C MET A 1 -8.28 -10.26 -3.75
N GLN A 2 -7.13 -10.84 -3.54
CA GLN A 2 -7.02 -12.18 -2.98
C GLN A 2 -6.45 -12.10 -1.57
N PHE A 3 -7.08 -12.83 -0.65
CA PHE A 3 -6.66 -12.83 0.75
C PHE A 3 -5.84 -14.08 1.06
N ASN A 4 -4.83 -13.93 1.89
CA ASN A 4 -4.07 -15.07 2.42
C ASN A 4 -4.50 -15.34 3.87
N THR A 5 -4.02 -16.44 4.43
CA THR A 5 -4.38 -16.84 5.80
C THR A 5 -3.36 -16.45 6.86
N ARG A 6 -2.29 -15.74 6.46
CA ARG A 6 -1.18 -15.42 7.37
C ARG A 6 -1.43 -14.17 8.20
N THR A 7 -2.24 -13.27 7.69
CA THR A 7 -2.53 -11.99 8.34
C THR A 7 -4.04 -11.83 8.46
N PRO A 8 -4.54 -11.17 9.51
CA PRO A 8 -5.98 -10.86 9.61
C PRO A 8 -6.48 -10.14 8.36
N VAL A 9 -7.67 -10.52 7.90
CA VAL A 9 -8.23 -9.97 6.66
C VAL A 9 -8.34 -8.45 6.72
N TYR A 10 -8.74 -7.90 7.87
CA TYR A 10 -8.90 -6.45 7.96
C TYR A 10 -7.59 -5.69 7.72
N LEU A 11 -6.45 -6.26 8.15
CA LEU A 11 -5.15 -5.65 7.89
C LEU A 11 -4.76 -5.74 6.42
N GLN A 12 -5.17 -6.82 5.75
CA GLN A 12 -4.94 -6.94 4.31
C GLN A 12 -5.74 -5.89 3.54
N VAL A 13 -6.94 -5.58 4.02
CA VAL A 13 -7.75 -4.50 3.43
C VAL A 13 -7.05 -3.15 3.62
N VAL A 14 -6.52 -2.90 4.81
CA VAL A 14 -5.77 -1.66 5.09
C VAL A 14 -4.57 -1.54 4.14
N ASP A 15 -3.80 -2.62 3.98
CA ASP A 15 -2.63 -2.61 3.09
C ASP A 15 -3.03 -2.37 1.64
N TYR A 16 -4.14 -2.92 1.21
CA TYR A 16 -4.68 -2.69 -0.13
C TYR A 16 -4.92 -1.21 -0.39
N PHE A 17 -5.54 -0.52 0.55
CA PHE A 17 -5.79 0.92 0.41
C PHE A 17 -4.52 1.75 0.53
N LYS A 18 -3.60 1.36 1.42
CA LYS A 18 -2.30 2.03 1.51
C LYS A 18 -1.57 1.99 0.17
N LYS A 19 -1.60 0.84 -0.50
CA LYS A 19 -0.96 0.70 -1.81
C LYS A 19 -1.62 1.59 -2.85
N LYS A 20 -2.95 1.68 -2.85
CA LYS A 20 -3.67 2.58 -3.76
C LYS A 20 -3.28 4.03 -3.51
N MET A 21 -3.14 4.42 -2.26
CA MET A 21 -2.70 5.77 -1.90
C MET A 21 -1.26 6.03 -2.36
N ALA A 22 -0.37 5.06 -2.15
CA ALA A 22 1.03 5.19 -2.56
C ALA A 22 1.19 5.29 -4.07
N LEU A 23 0.32 4.60 -4.83
CA LEU A 23 0.33 4.62 -6.28
C LEU A 23 -0.37 5.84 -6.89
N GLY A 24 -1.02 6.65 -6.06
CA GLY A 24 -1.77 7.80 -6.55
C GLY A 24 -3.13 7.46 -7.13
N GLU A 25 -3.60 6.24 -6.96
CA GLU A 25 -4.94 5.83 -7.40
C GLU A 25 -6.01 6.39 -6.48
N LEU A 26 -5.67 6.58 -5.21
CA LEU A 26 -6.47 7.31 -4.24
C LEU A 26 -5.64 8.51 -3.81
N ARG A 27 -6.14 9.69 -4.10
CA ARG A 27 -5.42 10.95 -3.82
C ARG A 27 -5.92 11.60 -2.55
N ALA A 28 -5.15 12.56 -2.05
CA ALA A 28 -5.54 13.35 -0.90
C ALA A 28 -6.95 13.91 -1.08
N GLY A 29 -7.81 13.68 -0.10
CA GLY A 29 -9.18 14.20 -0.12
C GLY A 29 -10.18 13.37 -0.90
N ASP A 30 -9.75 12.35 -1.62
CA ASP A 30 -10.67 11.49 -2.38
C ASP A 30 -11.61 10.73 -1.45
N GLU A 31 -12.82 10.50 -1.92
CA GLU A 31 -13.78 9.69 -1.18
C GLU A 31 -13.38 8.22 -1.20
N MET A 32 -13.53 7.58 -0.06
CA MET A 32 -13.43 6.14 0.04
C MET A 32 -14.74 5.49 -0.39
N PRO A 33 -14.70 4.26 -0.89
CA PRO A 33 -15.95 3.54 -1.13
C PRO A 33 -16.72 3.36 0.17
N SER A 34 -18.04 3.20 0.08
CA SER A 34 -18.81 2.95 1.28
C SER A 34 -18.45 1.58 1.85
N ARG A 35 -18.65 1.42 3.16
CA ARG A 35 -18.35 0.16 3.81
C ARG A 35 -19.19 -0.98 3.25
N ARG A 36 -20.45 -0.71 2.91
CA ARG A 36 -21.35 -1.71 2.33
C ARG A 36 -20.87 -2.15 0.94
N GLU A 37 -20.54 -1.17 0.09
CA GLU A 37 -20.05 -1.46 -1.25
C GLU A 37 -18.78 -2.31 -1.18
N LEU A 38 -17.86 -1.93 -0.29
CA LEU A 38 -16.61 -2.65 -0.14
C LEU A 38 -16.82 -4.08 0.33
N ALA A 39 -17.72 -4.28 1.30
CA ALA A 39 -18.03 -5.61 1.80
C ALA A 39 -18.60 -6.49 0.68
N ASN A 40 -19.47 -5.92 -0.15
CA ASN A 40 -20.03 -6.65 -1.29
C ASN A 40 -18.98 -6.95 -2.36
N ASP A 41 -18.16 -5.96 -2.69
CA ASP A 41 -17.17 -6.11 -3.75
C ASP A 41 -16.07 -7.10 -3.39
N LEU A 42 -15.63 -7.08 -2.15
CA LEU A 42 -14.58 -7.99 -1.67
C LEU A 42 -15.12 -9.30 -1.10
N LYS A 43 -16.44 -9.41 -0.98
CA LYS A 43 -17.13 -10.59 -0.43
C LYS A 43 -16.60 -10.96 0.95
N ILE A 44 -16.52 -9.97 1.82
CA ILE A 44 -16.07 -10.16 3.20
C ILE A 44 -17.13 -9.67 4.17
N ASN A 45 -16.98 -10.08 5.42
CA ASN A 45 -17.90 -9.71 6.48
C ASN A 45 -17.89 -8.19 6.68
N PRO A 46 -19.08 -7.54 6.76
CA PRO A 46 -19.16 -6.10 7.04
C PRO A 46 -18.43 -5.68 8.30
N ASN A 47 -18.38 -6.54 9.32
CA ASN A 47 -17.63 -6.23 10.55
C ASN A 47 -16.13 -6.16 10.30
N THR A 48 -15.63 -6.97 9.38
CA THR A 48 -14.22 -6.92 8.96
C THR A 48 -13.90 -5.62 8.26
N VAL A 49 -14.82 -5.15 7.40
CA VAL A 49 -14.67 -3.86 6.72
C VAL A 49 -14.68 -2.72 7.75
N GLN A 50 -15.60 -2.78 8.70
CA GLN A 50 -15.68 -1.76 9.75
C GLN A 50 -14.37 -1.71 10.55
N LYS A 51 -13.80 -2.85 10.86
CA LYS A 51 -12.54 -2.94 11.57
C LYS A 51 -11.40 -2.35 10.76
N ALA A 52 -11.39 -2.60 9.45
CA ALA A 52 -10.39 -2.04 8.55
C ALA A 52 -10.48 -0.50 8.50
N PHE A 53 -11.69 0.02 8.40
CA PHE A 53 -11.89 1.48 8.38
C PHE A 53 -11.44 2.11 9.68
N LYS A 54 -11.77 1.47 10.81
CA LYS A 54 -11.32 1.99 12.12
C LYS A 54 -9.80 1.99 12.21
N GLU A 55 -9.15 0.95 11.72
CA GLU A 55 -7.69 0.89 11.72
C GLU A 55 -7.10 2.00 10.85
N MET A 56 -7.69 2.26 9.68
CA MET A 56 -7.25 3.35 8.82
C MET A 56 -7.45 4.72 9.47
N GLU A 57 -8.55 4.89 10.18
CA GLU A 57 -8.77 6.12 10.95
C GLU A 57 -7.73 6.28 12.06
N ASP A 58 -7.45 5.21 12.80
CA ASP A 58 -6.46 5.24 13.88
C ASP A 58 -5.06 5.57 13.36
N GLN A 59 -4.73 5.11 12.14
CA GLN A 59 -3.46 5.44 11.50
C GLN A 59 -3.49 6.80 10.79
N GLN A 60 -4.60 7.51 10.87
CA GLN A 60 -4.77 8.83 10.24
C GLN A 60 -4.70 8.81 8.71
N LEU A 61 -5.00 7.65 8.12
CA LEU A 61 -5.01 7.51 6.65
C LEU A 61 -6.28 8.08 6.04
N ILE A 62 -7.37 8.02 6.77
CA ILE A 62 -8.68 8.54 6.35
C ILE A 62 -9.30 9.34 7.49
N THR A 63 -10.22 10.21 7.11
CA THR A 63 -11.05 10.94 8.06
C THR A 63 -12.51 10.67 7.75
N THR A 64 -13.33 10.57 8.80
CA THR A 64 -14.76 10.34 8.64
C THR A 64 -15.51 11.40 9.42
N GLU A 65 -16.28 12.21 8.71
CA GLU A 65 -17.18 13.16 9.33
C GLU A 65 -18.56 12.53 9.42
N ARG A 66 -19.30 12.98 10.42
CA ARG A 66 -20.64 12.46 10.67
C ARG A 66 -21.53 12.62 9.43
N ASN A 67 -22.19 11.53 9.01
CA ASN A 67 -23.12 11.51 7.88
C ASN A 67 -22.44 11.82 6.54
N ARG A 68 -21.12 11.59 6.42
CA ARG A 68 -20.38 11.80 5.17
C ARG A 68 -19.50 10.60 4.88
N PRO A 69 -19.19 10.37 3.60
CA PRO A 69 -18.23 9.32 3.25
C PRO A 69 -16.87 9.61 3.87
N SER A 70 -16.14 8.55 4.19
CA SER A 70 -14.74 8.70 4.61
C SER A 70 -13.92 9.22 3.44
N ARG A 71 -12.88 10.00 3.76
CA ARG A 71 -11.99 10.57 2.76
C ARG A 71 -10.54 10.30 3.09
N VAL A 72 -9.73 10.16 2.06
CA VAL A 72 -8.29 10.03 2.21
C VAL A 72 -7.74 11.30 2.87
N THR A 73 -6.78 11.13 3.77
CA THR A 73 -6.15 12.27 4.45
C THR A 73 -5.60 13.28 3.45
N THR A 74 -5.63 14.54 3.83
CA THR A 74 -4.98 15.61 3.07
C THR A 74 -3.57 15.90 3.59
N ASP A 75 -3.12 15.19 4.60
CA ASP A 75 -1.78 15.37 5.17
C ASP A 75 -0.75 14.66 4.29
N GLY A 76 0.01 15.45 3.54
CA GLY A 76 1.03 14.93 2.64
C GLY A 76 2.14 14.17 3.35
N THR A 77 2.40 14.48 4.62
CA THR A 77 3.40 13.77 5.41
C THR A 77 2.98 12.31 5.63
N VAL A 78 1.70 12.10 5.95
CA VAL A 78 1.17 10.75 6.15
C VAL A 78 1.26 9.95 4.85
N LEU A 79 0.87 10.56 3.73
CA LEU A 79 0.90 9.89 2.42
C LEU A 79 2.34 9.55 2.00
N ALA A 80 3.29 10.46 2.24
CA ALA A 80 4.69 10.20 1.94
C ALA A 80 5.24 9.05 2.78
N GLN A 81 4.82 8.95 4.03
CA GLN A 81 5.26 7.90 4.92
C GLN A 81 4.75 6.52 4.50
N ILE A 82 3.54 6.44 3.98
CA ILE A 82 3.00 5.18 3.46
C ILE A 82 3.92 4.61 2.38
N ARG A 83 4.32 5.46 1.44
CA ARG A 83 5.21 5.06 0.36
C ARG A 83 6.55 4.56 0.90
N SER A 84 7.12 5.29 1.84
CA SER A 84 8.39 4.91 2.46
C SER A 84 8.29 3.56 3.17
N GLU A 85 7.21 3.32 3.91
CA GLU A 85 7.00 2.06 4.60
C GLU A 85 6.89 0.88 3.63
N ILE A 86 6.18 1.06 2.52
CA ILE A 86 6.05 0.00 1.51
C ILE A 86 7.43 -0.36 0.94
N VAL A 87 8.25 0.64 0.65
CA VAL A 87 9.60 0.43 0.14
C VAL A 87 10.47 -0.28 1.19
N ASP A 88 10.41 0.20 2.44
CA ASP A 88 11.19 -0.40 3.53
C ASP A 88 10.82 -1.87 3.73
N ASP A 89 9.53 -2.19 3.70
CA ASP A 89 9.06 -3.56 3.87
C ASP A 89 9.54 -4.45 2.73
N ALA A 90 9.48 -3.96 1.50
CA ALA A 90 9.95 -4.71 0.34
C ALA A 90 11.46 -4.96 0.41
N VAL A 91 12.23 -3.95 0.84
CA VAL A 91 13.67 -4.09 1.01
C VAL A 91 13.99 -5.10 2.11
N ALA A 92 13.24 -5.06 3.21
CA ALA A 92 13.46 -6.01 4.31
C ALA A 92 13.24 -7.45 3.85
N VAL A 93 12.18 -7.72 3.09
CA VAL A 93 11.92 -9.04 2.53
C VAL A 93 13.04 -9.47 1.58
N PHE A 94 13.47 -8.56 0.72
CA PHE A 94 14.57 -8.82 -0.21
C PHE A 94 15.86 -9.18 0.52
N VAL A 95 16.24 -8.37 1.51
CA VAL A 95 17.47 -8.59 2.27
C VAL A 95 17.42 -9.93 3.01
N GLU A 96 16.28 -10.24 3.63
CA GLU A 96 16.11 -11.51 4.34
C GLU A 96 16.31 -12.70 3.39
N ALA A 97 15.81 -12.58 2.17
CA ALA A 97 15.88 -13.67 1.20
C ALA A 97 17.31 -13.97 0.73
N ILE A 98 18.20 -12.97 0.74
CA ILE A 98 19.53 -13.12 0.14
C ILE A 98 20.68 -13.04 1.13
N GLN A 99 20.43 -12.69 2.40
CA GLN A 99 21.51 -12.39 3.33
C GLN A 99 22.43 -13.58 3.61
N GLU A 100 21.94 -14.82 3.45
CA GLU A 100 22.74 -16.01 3.66
C GLU A 100 23.64 -16.37 2.47
N LEU A 101 23.46 -15.69 1.34
CA LEU A 101 24.14 -16.03 0.09
C LEU A 101 25.50 -15.37 -0.07
N ASP A 102 25.94 -14.60 0.88
CA ASP A 102 27.25 -13.93 0.83
C ASP A 102 27.44 -13.12 -0.47
N VAL A 103 26.45 -12.31 -0.79
CA VAL A 103 26.47 -11.44 -1.98
C VAL A 103 26.84 -10.03 -1.53
N SER A 104 27.72 -9.35 -2.27
CA SER A 104 28.09 -7.98 -1.94
C SER A 104 26.93 -7.01 -2.25
N VAL A 105 26.89 -5.92 -1.52
CA VAL A 105 25.89 -4.87 -1.76
C VAL A 105 26.05 -4.29 -3.18
N ASP A 106 27.28 -4.14 -3.65
CA ASP A 106 27.54 -3.62 -4.98
C ASP A 106 26.95 -4.51 -6.07
N GLU A 107 27.05 -5.82 -5.91
CA GLU A 107 26.43 -6.75 -6.87
C GLU A 107 24.92 -6.63 -6.83
N LEU A 108 24.34 -6.48 -5.64
CA LEU A 108 22.89 -6.31 -5.49
C LEU A 108 22.42 -5.03 -6.14
N VAL A 109 23.15 -3.94 -5.93
CA VAL A 109 22.80 -2.64 -6.55
C VAL A 109 22.81 -2.76 -8.07
N ASP A 110 23.81 -3.42 -8.65
CA ASP A 110 23.88 -3.59 -10.10
C ASP A 110 22.69 -4.39 -10.63
N LYS A 111 22.29 -5.44 -9.93
CA LYS A 111 21.15 -6.25 -10.33
C LYS A 111 19.85 -5.47 -10.21
N ILE A 112 19.70 -4.69 -9.16
CA ILE A 112 18.53 -3.84 -8.97
C ILE A 112 18.42 -2.82 -10.10
N LYS A 113 19.53 -2.18 -10.44
CA LYS A 113 19.55 -1.21 -11.54
C LYS A 113 19.14 -1.83 -12.86
N ARG A 114 19.59 -3.04 -13.14
CA ARG A 114 19.22 -3.74 -14.37
C ARG A 114 17.72 -4.07 -14.40
N GLN A 115 17.18 -4.54 -13.31
CA GLN A 115 15.76 -4.86 -13.22
C GLN A 115 14.89 -3.62 -13.42
N TYR A 116 15.26 -2.52 -12.81
CA TYR A 116 14.57 -1.25 -13.02
C TYR A 116 14.60 -0.83 -14.47
N LYS A 117 15.77 -0.94 -15.09
CA LYS A 117 15.97 -0.54 -16.46
C LYS A 117 15.13 -1.36 -17.41
N GLU A 118 15.02 -2.67 -17.19
CA GLU A 118 14.26 -3.55 -18.06
C GLU A 118 12.76 -3.48 -17.80
N GLY A 119 12.35 -3.35 -16.53
CA GLY A 119 10.95 -3.40 -16.14
C GLY A 119 10.22 -2.08 -16.25
N MET A 120 10.90 -0.96 -16.00
CA MET A 120 10.26 0.37 -15.96
C MET A 120 10.90 1.38 -16.88
N TYR A 121 12.10 1.13 -17.30
CA TYR A 121 12.88 2.11 -18.02
C TYR A 121 12.24 2.53 -19.33
N ASP A 122 11.62 1.59 -20.04
CA ASP A 122 11.01 1.88 -21.35
C ASP A 122 9.95 2.97 -21.23
N ASP A 123 9.14 2.93 -20.17
CA ASP A 123 8.10 3.92 -19.95
C ASP A 123 8.68 5.27 -19.57
N ARG A 124 9.84 5.28 -18.93
CA ARG A 124 10.46 6.50 -18.41
C ARG A 124 11.51 7.09 -19.31
N SER A 125 12.15 6.28 -20.13
CA SER A 125 13.18 6.77 -21.04
C SER A 125 12.63 7.78 -22.03
N VAL A 126 11.36 7.67 -22.36
CA VAL A 126 10.68 8.58 -23.26
C VAL A 126 10.45 9.95 -22.60
N GLY A 127 10.25 9.94 -21.28
CA GLY A 127 9.98 11.15 -20.53
C GLY A 127 11.22 11.85 -19.97
N SER A 128 12.35 11.22 -20.09
CA SER A 128 13.62 11.78 -19.60
C SER A 128 14.57 12.13 -20.76
#